data_6363bed50c4e5c8a4eaa85da89a18a08
#
_entry.id   6363bed50c4e5c8a4eaa85da89a18a08
#
_cell.length_a   1.000
_cell.length_b   1.000
_cell.length_c   1.000
_cell.angle_alpha   90.00
_cell.angle_beta   90.00
_cell.angle_gamma   90.00
#
_symmetry.space_group_name_H-M   'P 1'
#
loop_
_entity.id
_entity.type
_entity.pdbx_description
1 polymer ?
#
loop_
_entity_poly.entity_id
_entity_poly.type
_entity_poly.pdbx_seq_one_letter_code
_entity_poly.pdbx_strand_id
1 'polypeptide(L)'
;MKKLSSLLATIMICVMASPLVAFAADAEKYVPKMYASIWSLVPPVVAIALALITKEVYSSLFVGILVGGMFYSGFSFEGTITHIFQEGIVGVLSDSYNVGILIFLVILGTMVCLMNKAGGSTAFGEWASSHIKSRVGAQLATIVLGVLIFIDDYFNCLTVGSVMRPVTDAQNVSRAKLAYLIDATAAPVCIIAPISSWAAAVTGFVEGEDGFSIFIRAIPYNFYAILTIVMMIAMVMMKVEYGPMKLHEDNAKKGDIYTTPDRPYANAEEETVDNCKGKVMDLLIPIISLIICCVIGMIYTGGFFDGVGFVEAFSGSDASQGLVYGSFFAFVITIVLYLVRRVLKFDECMACLPDGFKAMVPAILILVFAWTLKSMTDSLGAAEYVAGIVAGSAEGMVNLLPAIIFLVGCFLAFATGTSWGTFGILIPIVVHAFEGKNETMMIIAISACMAGAVCGDHCSPISDTTIKASAGAQCNHINHVNTQLPYAAGCAVISFINYIIAGFVQSAWIALPTGIIMMLVFVTFMKFLQKKQTAVFSQKKEAE
;
A
#
# COMPACT_ATOMS: atom_id res chain seq x y z
N MET A 1 47.75 35.16 -12.86
CA MET A 1 47.16 33.94 -13.48
C MET A 1 48.05 32.70 -13.40
N LYS A 2 49.36 32.73 -13.74
CA LYS A 2 50.24 31.55 -13.68
C LYS A 2 50.43 30.95 -12.25
N LYS A 3 50.38 31.75 -11.16
CA LYS A 3 50.50 31.24 -9.77
C LYS A 3 49.21 30.55 -9.29
N LEU A 4 48.03 30.96 -9.78
CA LEU A 4 46.75 30.35 -9.41
C LEU A 4 46.53 29.01 -10.12
N SER A 5 46.96 28.91 -11.40
CA SER A 5 46.93 27.65 -12.15
C SER A 5 47.92 26.60 -11.58
N SER A 6 49.09 27.04 -11.07
CA SER A 6 50.05 26.15 -10.42
C SER A 6 49.51 25.64 -9.07
N LEU A 7 48.82 26.49 -8.29
CA LEU A 7 48.21 26.09 -7.03
C LEU A 7 47.05 25.11 -7.22
N LEU A 8 46.21 25.35 -8.20
CA LEU A 8 45.10 24.43 -8.58
C LEU A 8 45.63 23.10 -9.10
N ALA A 9 46.70 23.10 -9.91
CA ALA A 9 47.36 21.86 -10.37
C ALA A 9 47.98 21.07 -9.21
N THR A 10 48.60 21.75 -8.24
CA THR A 10 49.20 21.09 -7.06
C THR A 10 48.11 20.51 -6.15
N ILE A 11 47.00 21.23 -5.92
CA ILE A 11 45.86 20.71 -5.15
C ILE A 11 45.25 19.50 -5.86
N MET A 12 45.09 19.55 -7.18
CA MET A 12 44.53 18.45 -7.98
C MET A 12 45.48 17.20 -7.97
N ILE A 13 46.78 17.41 -7.99
CA ILE A 13 47.79 16.32 -7.86
C ILE A 13 47.79 15.75 -6.44
N CYS A 14 47.64 16.56 -5.40
CA CYS A 14 47.52 16.08 -4.02
C CYS A 14 46.25 15.31 -3.76
N VAL A 15 45.14 15.69 -4.39
CA VAL A 15 43.86 14.95 -4.34
C VAL A 15 43.94 13.62 -5.11
N MET A 16 44.70 13.58 -6.20
CA MET A 16 44.91 12.35 -6.99
C MET A 16 45.99 11.43 -6.41
N ALA A 17 46.89 11.95 -5.54
CA ALA A 17 47.95 11.21 -4.88
C ALA A 17 47.60 10.70 -3.48
N SER A 18 46.38 10.94 -3.00
CA SER A 18 45.88 10.20 -1.85
C SER A 18 45.74 8.74 -2.27
N PRO A 19 46.46 7.79 -1.62
CA PRO A 19 46.24 6.37 -1.94
C PRO A 19 44.78 6.08 -1.64
N LEU A 20 44.03 5.63 -2.67
CA LEU A 20 42.84 4.84 -2.45
C LEU A 20 43.32 3.56 -1.74
N VAL A 21 43.51 3.65 -0.44
CA VAL A 21 43.57 2.47 0.41
C VAL A 21 42.16 1.91 0.33
N ALA A 22 41.96 0.96 -0.55
CA ALA A 22 40.83 0.04 -0.48
C ALA A 22 40.98 -0.66 0.90
N PHE A 23 40.34 -0.12 1.89
CA PHE A 23 40.01 -0.85 3.09
C PHE A 23 38.87 -1.83 2.72
N ALA A 24 39.25 -2.90 2.03
CA ALA A 24 38.60 -4.18 2.16
C ALA A 24 39.23 -4.86 3.39
N ALA A 25 39.05 -4.27 4.54
CA ALA A 25 39.09 -4.98 5.80
C ALA A 25 37.62 -5.38 6.04
N ASP A 26 37.39 -6.62 6.49
CA ASP A 26 36.15 -7.04 7.13
C ASP A 26 35.84 -6.03 8.25
N ALA A 27 35.17 -4.95 7.91
CA ALA A 27 34.67 -4.01 8.88
C ALA A 27 33.60 -4.77 9.65
N GLU A 28 33.85 -5.15 10.88
CA GLU A 28 32.81 -5.63 11.78
C GLU A 28 31.61 -4.70 11.59
N LYS A 29 30.48 -5.29 11.16
CA LYS A 29 29.29 -4.53 10.86
C LYS A 29 28.92 -3.73 12.09
N TYR A 30 28.95 -2.40 11.99
CA TYR A 30 28.64 -1.54 13.13
C TYR A 30 27.26 -1.90 13.69
N VAL A 31 27.20 -2.24 14.96
CA VAL A 31 25.95 -2.55 15.66
C VAL A 31 25.66 -1.40 16.63
N PRO A 32 24.58 -0.65 16.43
CA PRO A 32 24.22 0.46 17.30
C PRO A 32 23.88 -0.02 18.71
N LYS A 33 24.12 0.79 19.72
CA LYS A 33 23.83 0.47 21.14
C LYS A 33 22.35 0.16 21.39
N MET A 34 21.46 0.69 20.55
CA MET A 34 19.99 0.50 20.64
C MET A 34 19.48 -0.60 19.73
N TYR A 35 20.38 -1.38 19.12
CA TYR A 35 20.03 -2.47 18.20
C TYR A 35 19.18 -3.54 18.88
N ALA A 36 18.20 -4.05 18.15
CA ALA A 36 17.28 -5.11 18.56
C ALA A 36 16.65 -4.87 19.95
N SER A 37 16.26 -3.65 20.23
CA SER A 37 15.65 -3.25 21.50
C SER A 37 14.35 -2.46 21.27
N ILE A 38 13.60 -2.15 22.32
CA ILE A 38 12.37 -1.34 22.22
C ILE A 38 12.63 0.02 21.51
N TRP A 39 13.84 0.54 21.58
CA TRP A 39 14.24 1.79 20.95
C TRP A 39 14.21 1.71 19.41
N SER A 40 14.34 0.51 18.84
CA SER A 40 14.24 0.32 17.40
C SER A 40 12.86 0.66 16.84
N LEU A 41 11.82 0.63 17.67
CA LEU A 41 10.44 0.98 17.28
C LEU A 41 10.10 2.46 17.53
N VAL A 42 10.96 3.23 18.20
CA VAL A 42 10.68 4.64 18.51
C VAL A 42 10.62 5.53 17.26
N PRO A 43 11.51 5.41 16.25
CA PRO A 43 11.44 6.24 15.05
C PRO A 43 10.07 6.20 14.33
N PRO A 44 9.52 5.04 13.95
CA PRO A 44 8.20 4.98 13.33
C PRO A 44 7.08 5.43 14.29
N VAL A 45 7.16 5.14 15.59
CA VAL A 45 6.17 5.61 16.58
C VAL A 45 6.15 7.13 16.66
N VAL A 46 7.32 7.79 16.65
CA VAL A 46 7.43 9.26 16.63
C VAL A 46 6.82 9.82 15.34
N ALA A 47 7.17 9.25 14.18
CA ALA A 47 6.62 9.69 12.90
C ALA A 47 5.09 9.58 12.88
N ILE A 48 4.54 8.44 13.32
CA ILE A 48 3.10 8.20 13.38
C ILE A 48 2.41 9.18 14.34
N ALA A 49 2.94 9.31 15.56
CA ALA A 49 2.35 10.21 16.56
C ALA A 49 2.32 11.66 16.07
N LEU A 50 3.42 12.13 15.49
CA LEU A 50 3.47 13.47 14.92
C LEU A 50 2.52 13.63 13.73
N ALA A 51 2.45 12.67 12.80
CA ALA A 51 1.54 12.74 11.67
C ALA A 51 0.07 12.82 12.10
N LEU A 52 -0.32 12.08 13.13
CA LEU A 52 -1.68 12.13 13.68
C LEU A 52 -1.98 13.44 14.43
N ILE A 53 -1.01 14.01 15.13
CA ILE A 53 -1.16 15.25 15.90
C ILE A 53 -1.14 16.47 14.99
N THR A 54 -0.14 16.57 14.11
CA THR A 54 0.09 17.74 13.27
C THR A 54 -0.72 17.73 11.98
N LYS A 55 -1.17 16.54 11.54
CA LYS A 55 -1.79 16.29 10.24
C LYS A 55 -0.87 16.66 9.06
N GLU A 56 0.43 16.69 9.30
CA GLU A 56 1.45 16.98 8.30
C GLU A 56 2.42 15.79 8.24
N VAL A 57 2.53 15.16 7.05
CA VAL A 57 3.19 13.87 6.90
C VAL A 57 4.70 14.01 6.64
N TYR A 58 5.11 15.01 5.85
CA TYR A 58 6.52 15.12 5.42
C TYR A 58 7.45 15.42 6.60
N SER A 59 7.11 16.43 7.41
CA SER A 59 7.89 16.77 8.59
C SER A 59 7.85 15.66 9.64
N SER A 60 6.71 14.99 9.78
CA SER A 60 6.56 13.88 10.72
C SER A 60 7.45 12.70 10.36
N LEU A 61 7.47 12.29 9.09
CA LEU A 61 8.38 11.26 8.59
C LEU A 61 9.84 11.70 8.75
N PHE A 62 10.16 12.95 8.39
CA PHE A 62 11.52 13.47 8.52
C PHE A 62 12.02 13.47 9.97
N VAL A 63 11.19 13.85 10.94
CA VAL A 63 11.55 13.78 12.37
C VAL A 63 11.76 12.32 12.80
N GLY A 64 10.93 11.38 12.34
CA GLY A 64 11.14 9.95 12.57
C GLY A 64 12.47 9.46 12.00
N ILE A 65 12.81 9.84 10.77
CA ILE A 65 14.10 9.55 10.12
C ILE A 65 15.25 10.12 10.95
N LEU A 66 15.13 11.37 11.40
CA LEU A 66 16.15 12.03 12.23
C LEU A 66 16.38 11.27 13.54
N VAL A 67 15.30 10.89 14.23
CA VAL A 67 15.38 10.07 15.46
C VAL A 67 16.06 8.73 15.19
N GLY A 68 15.73 8.05 14.10
CA GLY A 68 16.35 6.79 13.70
C GLY A 68 17.85 6.94 13.45
N GLY A 69 18.25 7.94 12.66
CA GLY A 69 19.66 8.23 12.41
C GLY A 69 20.44 8.61 13.67
N MET A 70 19.82 9.37 14.57
CA MET A 70 20.42 9.72 15.88
C MET A 70 20.64 8.47 16.76
N PHE A 71 19.67 7.58 16.81
CA PHE A 71 19.77 6.34 17.58
C PHE A 71 20.82 5.39 17.00
N TYR A 72 20.87 5.29 15.66
CA TYR A 72 21.90 4.50 14.99
C TYR A 72 23.29 5.02 15.28
N SER A 73 23.53 6.32 15.12
CA SER A 73 24.86 6.95 15.28
C SER A 73 25.29 7.19 16.74
N GLY A 74 24.43 6.86 17.72
CA GLY A 74 24.68 7.18 19.13
C GLY A 74 24.76 8.69 19.40
N PHE A 75 23.91 9.47 18.72
CA PHE A 75 23.82 10.94 18.79
C PHE A 75 25.03 11.70 18.22
N SER A 76 25.86 11.04 17.40
CA SER A 76 26.88 11.72 16.62
C SER A 76 26.23 12.53 15.50
N PHE A 77 26.54 13.83 15.41
CA PHE A 77 25.99 14.69 14.35
C PHE A 77 26.40 14.21 12.96
N GLU A 78 27.69 14.00 12.73
CA GLU A 78 28.24 13.52 11.47
C GLU A 78 27.67 12.14 11.11
N GLY A 79 27.69 11.19 12.05
CA GLY A 79 27.15 9.86 11.86
C GLY A 79 25.65 9.88 11.55
N THR A 80 24.87 10.75 12.19
CA THR A 80 23.44 10.93 11.93
C THR A 80 23.20 11.38 10.49
N ILE A 81 23.88 12.45 10.07
CA ILE A 81 23.72 13.00 8.71
C ILE A 81 24.19 11.98 7.66
N THR A 82 25.35 11.36 7.87
CA THR A 82 25.88 10.36 6.93
C THR A 82 24.91 9.19 6.77
N HIS A 83 24.42 8.62 7.88
CA HIS A 83 23.50 7.48 7.84
C HIS A 83 22.18 7.83 7.15
N ILE A 84 21.57 8.98 7.49
CA ILE A 84 20.32 9.42 6.87
C ILE A 84 20.46 9.62 5.35
N PHE A 85 21.53 10.29 4.92
CA PHE A 85 21.67 10.63 3.50
C PHE A 85 22.26 9.49 2.68
N GLN A 86 23.32 8.81 3.13
CA GLN A 86 23.98 7.77 2.34
C GLN A 86 23.21 6.44 2.37
N GLU A 87 22.93 5.91 3.55
CA GLU A 87 22.24 4.61 3.68
C GLU A 87 20.72 4.77 3.63
N GLY A 88 20.20 5.92 4.07
CA GLY A 88 18.80 6.27 3.96
C GLY A 88 18.44 6.75 2.56
N ILE A 89 18.39 8.07 2.33
CA ILE A 89 17.80 8.68 1.11
C ILE A 89 18.50 8.20 -0.17
N VAL A 90 19.82 8.25 -0.24
CA VAL A 90 20.57 7.81 -1.44
C VAL A 90 20.48 6.30 -1.58
N GLY A 91 20.58 5.54 -0.48
CA GLY A 91 20.46 4.08 -0.49
C GLY A 91 19.11 3.63 -1.08
N VAL A 92 18.01 4.16 -0.59
CA VAL A 92 16.66 3.79 -1.08
C VAL A 92 16.39 4.25 -2.51
N LEU A 93 16.99 5.38 -2.94
CA LEU A 93 16.91 5.87 -4.32
C LEU A 93 17.90 5.17 -5.27
N SER A 94 18.86 4.43 -4.76
CA SER A 94 19.77 3.59 -5.55
C SER A 94 19.25 2.16 -5.71
N ASP A 95 18.22 1.79 -4.97
CA ASP A 95 17.58 0.50 -5.09
C ASP A 95 16.74 0.45 -6.37
N SER A 96 17.04 -0.53 -7.24
CA SER A 96 16.40 -0.65 -8.56
C SER A 96 14.90 -0.93 -8.45
N TYR A 97 14.46 -1.65 -7.41
CA TYR A 97 13.04 -1.94 -7.18
C TYR A 97 12.27 -0.67 -6.84
N ASN A 98 12.79 0.14 -5.92
CA ASN A 98 12.19 1.42 -5.53
C ASN A 98 12.13 2.38 -6.72
N VAL A 99 13.23 2.53 -7.46
CA VAL A 99 13.28 3.40 -8.64
C VAL A 99 12.29 2.94 -9.72
N GLY A 100 12.14 1.65 -9.95
CA GLY A 100 11.14 1.12 -10.87
C GLY A 100 9.72 1.51 -10.47
N ILE A 101 9.36 1.44 -9.18
CA ILE A 101 8.06 1.93 -8.70
C ILE A 101 7.87 3.43 -8.95
N LEU A 102 8.92 4.25 -8.72
CA LEU A 102 8.84 5.70 -8.99
C LEU A 102 8.64 5.99 -10.48
N ILE A 103 9.35 5.26 -11.37
CA ILE A 103 9.17 5.37 -12.83
C ILE A 103 7.74 4.98 -13.23
N PHE A 104 7.24 3.88 -12.68
CA PHE A 104 5.87 3.44 -12.94
C PHE A 104 4.84 4.50 -12.53
N LEU A 105 5.00 5.13 -11.35
CA LEU A 105 4.13 6.23 -10.89
C LEU A 105 4.13 7.40 -11.86
N VAL A 106 5.29 7.80 -12.36
CA VAL A 106 5.42 8.91 -13.34
C VAL A 106 4.71 8.57 -14.64
N ILE A 107 4.91 7.35 -15.16
CA ILE A 107 4.23 6.89 -16.38
C ILE A 107 2.72 6.86 -16.16
N LEU A 108 2.27 6.31 -15.02
CA LEU A 108 0.84 6.26 -14.69
C LEU A 108 0.23 7.66 -14.59
N GLY A 109 0.87 8.60 -13.88
CA GLY A 109 0.42 9.98 -13.80
C GLY A 109 0.33 10.64 -15.17
N THR A 110 1.30 10.35 -16.06
CA THR A 110 1.29 10.81 -17.45
C THR A 110 0.13 10.20 -18.23
N MET A 111 -0.15 8.91 -18.07
CA MET A 111 -1.30 8.26 -18.72
C MET A 111 -2.63 8.83 -18.25
N VAL A 112 -2.76 9.14 -16.96
CA VAL A 112 -3.95 9.81 -16.41
C VAL A 112 -4.12 11.20 -17.02
N CYS A 113 -3.04 11.99 -17.10
CA CYS A 113 -3.06 13.30 -17.76
C CYS A 113 -3.49 13.18 -19.23
N LEU A 114 -2.95 12.22 -19.99
CA LEU A 114 -3.33 11.93 -21.37
C LEU A 114 -4.81 11.57 -21.50
N MET A 115 -5.32 10.67 -20.65
CA MET A 115 -6.74 10.24 -20.67
C MET A 115 -7.68 11.42 -20.35
N ASN A 116 -7.31 12.27 -19.41
CA ASN A 116 -8.07 13.48 -19.06
C ASN A 116 -8.05 14.49 -20.22
N LYS A 117 -6.87 14.80 -20.76
CA LYS A 117 -6.69 15.75 -21.86
C LYS A 117 -7.35 15.27 -23.16
N ALA A 118 -7.40 13.97 -23.40
CA ALA A 118 -8.16 13.37 -24.50
C ALA A 118 -9.67 13.40 -24.28
N GLY A 119 -10.15 13.78 -23.09
CA GLY A 119 -11.56 13.78 -22.71
C GLY A 119 -12.12 12.38 -22.44
N GLY A 120 -11.25 11.37 -22.32
CA GLY A 120 -11.66 9.99 -22.07
C GLY A 120 -12.31 9.79 -20.71
N SER A 121 -11.75 10.41 -19.67
CA SER A 121 -12.29 10.39 -18.31
C SER A 121 -13.66 11.06 -18.21
N THR A 122 -13.84 12.22 -18.86
CA THR A 122 -15.12 12.94 -18.92
C THR A 122 -16.17 12.11 -19.64
N ALA A 123 -15.84 11.58 -20.82
CA ALA A 123 -16.75 10.72 -21.59
C ALA A 123 -17.13 9.44 -20.83
N PHE A 124 -16.21 8.85 -20.07
CA PHE A 124 -16.51 7.69 -19.22
C PHE A 124 -17.38 8.09 -18.03
N GLY A 125 -17.11 9.24 -17.40
CA GLY A 125 -17.92 9.79 -16.31
C GLY A 125 -19.36 10.01 -16.74
N GLU A 126 -19.60 10.59 -17.93
CA GLU A 126 -20.93 10.76 -18.54
C GLU A 126 -21.61 9.43 -18.82
N TRP A 127 -20.87 8.47 -19.41
CA TRP A 127 -21.39 7.12 -19.64
C TRP A 127 -21.72 6.41 -18.34
N ALA A 128 -20.81 6.42 -17.37
CA ALA A 128 -20.99 5.78 -16.06
C ALA A 128 -22.14 6.42 -15.27
N SER A 129 -22.25 7.75 -15.29
CA SER A 129 -23.38 8.47 -14.66
C SER A 129 -24.73 8.10 -15.29
N SER A 130 -24.74 7.75 -16.57
CA SER A 130 -25.94 7.28 -17.25
C SER A 130 -26.31 5.84 -16.91
N HIS A 131 -25.35 4.98 -16.63
CA HIS A 131 -25.52 3.54 -16.37
C HIS A 131 -25.44 3.20 -14.88
N ILE A 132 -24.48 3.77 -14.15
CA ILE A 132 -24.32 3.60 -12.69
C ILE A 132 -25.06 4.74 -11.98
N LYS A 133 -26.33 4.52 -11.71
CA LYS A 133 -27.24 5.54 -11.19
C LYS A 133 -27.28 5.63 -9.67
N SER A 134 -26.33 5.01 -8.97
CA SER A 134 -26.37 4.99 -7.51
C SER A 134 -24.98 4.97 -6.89
N ARG A 135 -24.85 5.64 -5.74
CA ARG A 135 -23.64 5.60 -4.91
C ARG A 135 -23.24 4.17 -4.54
N VAL A 136 -24.24 3.31 -4.25
CA VAL A 136 -24.01 1.90 -3.95
C VAL A 136 -23.42 1.19 -5.17
N GLY A 137 -23.97 1.44 -6.35
CA GLY A 137 -23.45 0.86 -7.60
C GLY A 137 -22.02 1.26 -7.89
N ALA A 138 -21.65 2.55 -7.69
CA ALA A 138 -20.28 3.01 -7.90
C ALA A 138 -19.28 2.34 -6.92
N GLN A 139 -19.66 2.24 -5.65
CA GLN A 139 -18.82 1.58 -4.64
C GLN A 139 -18.67 0.07 -4.90
N LEU A 140 -19.78 -0.62 -5.25
CA LEU A 140 -19.73 -2.05 -5.59
C LEU A 140 -18.90 -2.30 -6.86
N ALA A 141 -19.01 -1.45 -7.87
CA ALA A 141 -18.20 -1.55 -9.08
C ALA A 141 -16.71 -1.34 -8.76
N THR A 142 -16.38 -0.44 -7.84
CA THR A 142 -14.99 -0.25 -7.34
C THR A 142 -14.50 -1.53 -6.66
N ILE A 143 -15.28 -2.12 -5.77
CA ILE A 143 -14.93 -3.38 -5.09
C ILE A 143 -14.72 -4.51 -6.11
N VAL A 144 -15.65 -4.68 -7.07
CA VAL A 144 -15.52 -5.71 -8.10
C VAL A 144 -14.27 -5.53 -8.94
N LEU A 145 -13.97 -4.30 -9.37
CA LEU A 145 -12.77 -4.02 -10.14
C LEU A 145 -11.50 -4.29 -9.30
N GLY A 146 -11.48 -3.87 -8.03
CA GLY A 146 -10.38 -4.15 -7.13
C GLY A 146 -10.14 -5.64 -6.92
N VAL A 147 -11.21 -6.43 -6.77
CA VAL A 147 -11.11 -7.90 -6.68
C VAL A 147 -10.62 -8.52 -8.00
N LEU A 148 -10.97 -7.98 -9.14
CA LEU A 148 -10.52 -8.50 -10.44
C LEU A 148 -9.03 -8.20 -10.71
N ILE A 149 -8.48 -7.14 -10.12
CA ILE A 149 -7.06 -6.78 -10.24
C ILE A 149 -6.29 -7.34 -9.03
N PHE A 150 -6.34 -8.65 -8.84
CA PHE A 150 -5.75 -9.36 -7.69
C PHE A 150 -4.25 -9.66 -7.82
N ILE A 151 -3.64 -9.29 -8.91
CA ILE A 151 -2.31 -9.73 -9.34
C ILE A 151 -1.21 -9.17 -8.45
N ASP A 152 -1.30 -7.87 -8.18
CA ASP A 152 -0.36 -7.10 -7.37
C ASP A 152 -1.09 -5.93 -6.72
N ASP A 153 -0.80 -5.65 -5.45
CA ASP A 153 -1.47 -4.62 -4.65
C ASP A 153 -1.13 -3.21 -5.09
N TYR A 154 0.10 -2.97 -5.53
CA TYR A 154 0.52 -1.64 -6.02
C TYR A 154 -0.17 -1.30 -7.34
N PHE A 155 -0.19 -2.27 -8.25
CA PHE A 155 -0.91 -2.14 -9.51
C PHE A 155 -2.41 -1.93 -9.28
N ASN A 156 -3.00 -2.67 -8.34
CA ASN A 156 -4.40 -2.51 -7.93
C ASN A 156 -4.67 -1.07 -7.49
N CYS A 157 -3.94 -0.56 -6.50
CA CYS A 157 -4.17 0.78 -5.93
C CYS A 157 -4.23 1.88 -7.00
N LEU A 158 -3.28 1.87 -7.91
CA LEU A 158 -3.13 2.94 -8.89
C LEU A 158 -4.12 2.80 -10.05
N THR A 159 -4.36 1.56 -10.49
CA THR A 159 -5.27 1.30 -11.61
C THR A 159 -6.73 1.47 -11.22
N VAL A 160 -7.18 0.83 -10.13
CA VAL A 160 -8.56 0.99 -9.65
C VAL A 160 -8.85 2.46 -9.33
N GLY A 161 -7.89 3.15 -8.72
CA GLY A 161 -8.02 4.57 -8.43
C GLY A 161 -8.27 5.42 -9.67
N SER A 162 -7.41 5.29 -10.68
CA SER A 162 -7.52 6.08 -11.92
C SER A 162 -8.82 5.80 -12.68
N VAL A 163 -9.27 4.54 -12.69
CA VAL A 163 -10.50 4.10 -13.38
C VAL A 163 -11.76 4.54 -12.66
N MET A 164 -11.81 4.33 -11.33
CA MET A 164 -13.06 4.49 -10.58
C MET A 164 -13.26 5.91 -10.04
N ARG A 165 -12.22 6.73 -10.00
CA ARG A 165 -12.31 8.11 -9.55
C ARG A 165 -13.40 8.91 -10.27
N PRO A 166 -13.44 9.03 -11.61
CA PRO A 166 -14.50 9.77 -12.29
C PRO A 166 -15.90 9.19 -12.02
N VAL A 167 -16.01 7.87 -11.85
CA VAL A 167 -17.31 7.20 -11.56
C VAL A 167 -17.79 7.53 -10.15
N THR A 168 -16.91 7.48 -9.18
CA THR A 168 -17.23 7.76 -7.77
C THR A 168 -17.52 9.25 -7.55
N ASP A 169 -16.79 10.14 -8.21
CA ASP A 169 -17.02 11.57 -8.17
C ASP A 169 -18.39 11.94 -8.73
N ALA A 170 -18.74 11.41 -9.90
CA ALA A 170 -20.06 11.60 -10.51
C ALA A 170 -21.23 11.13 -9.62
N GLN A 171 -20.98 10.21 -8.70
CA GLN A 171 -21.96 9.71 -7.73
C GLN A 171 -21.78 10.33 -6.33
N ASN A 172 -20.99 11.39 -6.18
CA ASN A 172 -20.74 12.08 -4.91
C ASN A 172 -20.25 11.14 -3.78
N VAL A 173 -19.41 10.16 -4.10
CA VAL A 173 -18.66 9.36 -3.12
C VAL A 173 -17.40 10.14 -2.74
N SER A 174 -17.06 10.20 -1.45
CA SER A 174 -15.87 10.93 -1.01
C SER A 174 -14.58 10.28 -1.52
N ARG A 175 -13.56 11.09 -1.75
CA ARG A 175 -12.22 10.62 -2.12
C ARG A 175 -11.62 9.72 -1.02
N ALA A 176 -11.91 10.00 0.24
CA ALA A 176 -11.52 9.16 1.36
C ALA A 176 -12.19 7.78 1.30
N LYS A 177 -13.48 7.71 0.91
CA LYS A 177 -14.17 6.43 0.73
C LYS A 177 -13.61 5.64 -0.45
N LEU A 178 -13.34 6.32 -1.55
CA LEU A 178 -12.69 5.69 -2.71
C LEU A 178 -11.31 5.13 -2.31
N ALA A 179 -10.47 5.91 -1.62
CA ALA A 179 -9.17 5.46 -1.15
C ALA A 179 -9.28 4.22 -0.25
N TYR A 180 -10.25 4.20 0.68
CA TYR A 180 -10.52 3.02 1.51
C TYR A 180 -10.93 1.78 0.68
N LEU A 181 -11.81 1.94 -0.30
CA LEU A 181 -12.24 0.81 -1.14
C LEU A 181 -11.08 0.24 -1.97
N ILE A 182 -10.20 1.10 -2.45
CA ILE A 182 -9.00 0.71 -3.19
C ILE A 182 -8.05 -0.06 -2.25
N ASP A 183 -7.66 0.54 -1.14
CA ASP A 183 -6.70 -0.03 -0.20
C ASP A 183 -7.21 -1.38 0.37
N ALA A 184 -8.48 -1.42 0.76
CA ALA A 184 -9.13 -2.62 1.27
C ALA A 184 -9.37 -3.73 0.21
N THR A 185 -9.21 -3.44 -1.09
CA THR A 185 -9.23 -4.44 -2.18
C THR A 185 -7.83 -4.70 -2.78
N ALA A 186 -6.80 -4.02 -2.33
CA ALA A 186 -5.43 -4.24 -2.78
C ALA A 186 -4.77 -5.40 -2.01
N ALA A 187 -3.99 -5.12 -0.98
CA ALA A 187 -3.31 -6.14 -0.19
C ALA A 187 -4.25 -7.23 0.37
N PRO A 188 -5.45 -6.92 0.91
CA PRO A 188 -6.36 -7.96 1.38
C PRO A 188 -6.84 -8.94 0.30
N VAL A 189 -6.94 -8.51 -0.96
CA VAL A 189 -7.30 -9.41 -2.07
C VAL A 189 -6.09 -10.19 -2.55
N CYS A 190 -4.95 -9.54 -2.74
CA CYS A 190 -3.73 -10.17 -3.23
C CYS A 190 -3.25 -11.30 -2.31
N ILE A 191 -3.36 -11.15 -0.98
CA ILE A 191 -2.90 -12.14 0.00
C ILE A 191 -3.78 -13.42 0.05
N ILE A 192 -4.95 -13.41 -0.55
CA ILE A 192 -5.84 -14.59 -0.67
C ILE A 192 -5.99 -15.05 -2.12
N ALA A 193 -5.34 -14.39 -3.06
CA ALA A 193 -5.38 -14.76 -4.48
C ALA A 193 -4.32 -15.82 -4.79
N PRO A 194 -4.70 -16.99 -5.33
CA PRO A 194 -3.76 -18.08 -5.60
C PRO A 194 -2.65 -17.74 -6.59
N ILE A 195 -2.91 -16.78 -7.47
CA ILE A 195 -1.99 -16.34 -8.53
C ILE A 195 -1.69 -14.87 -8.30
N SER A 196 -0.86 -14.57 -7.31
CA SER A 196 -0.45 -13.21 -6.97
C SER A 196 1.05 -13.17 -6.67
N SER A 197 1.64 -11.98 -6.72
CA SER A 197 3.00 -11.76 -6.25
C SER A 197 3.19 -12.20 -4.79
N TRP A 198 2.13 -12.15 -3.99
CA TRP A 198 2.11 -12.54 -2.59
C TRP A 198 2.14 -14.05 -2.38
N ALA A 199 1.39 -14.82 -3.19
CA ALA A 199 1.42 -16.28 -3.16
C ALA A 199 2.86 -16.80 -3.37
N ALA A 200 3.57 -16.18 -4.29
CA ALA A 200 4.97 -16.46 -4.57
C ALA A 200 5.89 -16.21 -3.39
N ALA A 201 5.77 -15.02 -2.81
CA ALA A 201 6.62 -14.64 -1.69
C ALA A 201 6.44 -15.61 -0.52
N VAL A 202 5.17 -15.96 -0.18
CA VAL A 202 4.88 -16.91 0.91
C VAL A 202 5.44 -18.29 0.59
N THR A 203 5.31 -18.77 -0.64
CA THR A 203 5.88 -20.03 -1.09
C THR A 203 7.41 -20.09 -0.89
N GLY A 204 8.10 -18.98 -1.17
CA GLY A 204 9.56 -18.89 -1.01
C GLY A 204 10.05 -18.86 0.44
N PHE A 205 9.17 -18.67 1.44
CA PHE A 205 9.54 -18.66 2.86
C PHE A 205 9.33 -20.00 3.55
N VAL A 206 8.71 -20.99 2.88
CA VAL A 206 8.44 -22.32 3.44
C VAL A 206 9.42 -23.31 2.83
N GLU A 207 10.53 -23.54 3.49
CA GLU A 207 11.55 -24.49 3.06
C GLU A 207 11.11 -25.93 3.34
N GLY A 208 11.35 -26.85 2.38
CA GLY A 208 11.18 -28.30 2.56
C GLY A 208 9.73 -28.81 2.44
N GLU A 209 8.75 -27.96 2.28
CA GLU A 209 7.33 -28.29 2.09
C GLU A 209 6.81 -27.73 0.74
N ASP A 210 5.66 -28.22 0.27
CA ASP A 210 4.96 -27.58 -0.86
C ASP A 210 4.34 -26.24 -0.39
N GLY A 211 5.13 -25.18 -0.42
CA GLY A 211 4.77 -23.85 0.06
C GLY A 211 3.53 -23.30 -0.63
N PHE A 212 3.29 -23.65 -1.91
CA PHE A 212 2.08 -23.25 -2.62
C PHE A 212 0.83 -23.94 -2.04
N SER A 213 0.92 -25.25 -1.74
CA SER A 213 -0.16 -25.99 -1.06
C SER A 213 -0.48 -25.40 0.31
N ILE A 214 0.55 -25.05 1.08
CA ILE A 214 0.39 -24.39 2.38
C ILE A 214 -0.29 -23.04 2.22
N PHE A 215 0.10 -22.24 1.24
CA PHE A 215 -0.55 -20.95 0.94
C PHE A 215 -2.04 -21.13 0.63
N ILE A 216 -2.40 -22.05 -0.28
CA ILE A 216 -3.81 -22.33 -0.63
C ILE A 216 -4.61 -22.76 0.61
N ARG A 217 -4.06 -23.64 1.45
CA ARG A 217 -4.70 -24.10 2.68
C ARG A 217 -4.81 -23.02 3.75
N ALA A 218 -3.97 -22.02 3.72
CA ALA A 218 -4.02 -20.88 4.62
C ALA A 218 -5.11 -19.85 4.23
N ILE A 219 -5.54 -19.79 2.96
CA ILE A 219 -6.54 -18.81 2.48
C ILE A 219 -7.82 -18.81 3.34
N PRO A 220 -8.49 -19.95 3.64
CA PRO A 220 -9.73 -19.92 4.43
C PRO A 220 -9.55 -19.46 5.87
N TYR A 221 -8.32 -19.43 6.37
CA TYR A 221 -7.97 -18.89 7.68
C TYR A 221 -7.51 -17.43 7.63
N ASN A 222 -7.38 -16.81 6.45
CA ASN A 222 -7.00 -15.41 6.36
C ASN A 222 -8.20 -14.50 6.69
N PHE A 223 -8.50 -14.44 8.00
CA PHE A 223 -9.72 -13.79 8.47
C PHE A 223 -9.72 -12.29 8.18
N TYR A 224 -8.59 -11.60 8.37
CA TYR A 224 -8.58 -10.15 8.12
C TYR A 224 -8.93 -9.81 6.67
N ALA A 225 -8.33 -10.49 5.71
CA ALA A 225 -8.60 -10.26 4.30
C ALA A 225 -10.05 -10.55 3.92
N ILE A 226 -10.55 -11.74 4.29
CA ILE A 226 -11.92 -12.15 3.97
C ILE A 226 -12.96 -11.27 4.68
N LEU A 227 -12.75 -10.98 5.98
CA LEU A 227 -13.68 -10.17 6.75
C LEU A 227 -13.68 -8.70 6.32
N THR A 228 -12.54 -8.17 5.82
CA THR A 228 -12.49 -6.83 5.23
C THR A 228 -13.38 -6.74 3.99
N ILE A 229 -13.34 -7.73 3.10
CA ILE A 229 -14.21 -7.78 1.91
C ILE A 229 -15.68 -7.90 2.33
N VAL A 230 -15.99 -8.79 3.28
CA VAL A 230 -17.36 -8.95 3.80
C VAL A 230 -17.86 -7.64 4.43
N MET A 231 -17.01 -6.98 5.23
CA MET A 231 -17.35 -5.70 5.86
C MET A 231 -17.62 -4.61 4.82
N MET A 232 -16.75 -4.46 3.81
CA MET A 232 -16.95 -3.47 2.73
C MET A 232 -18.29 -3.66 2.03
N ILE A 233 -18.58 -4.89 1.59
CA ILE A 233 -19.84 -5.21 0.89
C ILE A 233 -21.03 -4.94 1.82
N ALA A 234 -20.99 -5.41 3.07
CA ALA A 234 -22.07 -5.22 4.03
C ALA A 234 -22.31 -3.73 4.32
N MET A 235 -21.25 -2.93 4.54
CA MET A 235 -21.37 -1.50 4.80
C MET A 235 -21.97 -0.75 3.61
N VAL A 236 -21.52 -1.05 2.39
CA VAL A 236 -22.03 -0.44 1.17
C VAL A 236 -23.52 -0.79 0.96
N MET A 237 -23.88 -2.06 1.07
CA MET A 237 -25.25 -2.54 0.89
C MET A 237 -26.19 -2.00 1.99
N MET A 238 -25.74 -1.97 3.22
CA MET A 238 -26.52 -1.50 4.35
C MET A 238 -26.47 0.03 4.54
N LYS A 239 -25.64 0.73 3.73
CA LYS A 239 -25.42 2.21 3.79
C LYS A 239 -24.98 2.66 5.18
N VAL A 240 -24.02 1.96 5.77
CA VAL A 240 -23.47 2.23 7.10
C VAL A 240 -22.15 2.96 6.96
N GLU A 241 -22.05 4.10 7.64
CA GLU A 241 -20.81 4.86 7.78
C GLU A 241 -20.62 5.26 9.23
N TYR A 242 -19.41 5.11 9.75
CA TYR A 242 -19.10 5.49 11.13
C TYR A 242 -17.70 6.12 11.24
N GLY A 243 -17.40 6.68 12.40
CA GLY A 243 -16.15 7.39 12.62
C GLY A 243 -15.97 8.60 11.69
N PRO A 244 -14.74 9.02 11.42
CA PRO A 244 -14.45 10.16 10.55
C PRO A 244 -14.96 10.00 9.11
N MET A 245 -15.03 8.78 8.59
CA MET A 245 -15.56 8.50 7.25
C MET A 245 -16.99 9.01 7.08
N LYS A 246 -17.81 8.94 8.14
CA LYS A 246 -19.19 9.44 8.09
C LYS A 246 -19.25 10.93 7.73
N LEU A 247 -18.34 11.75 8.28
CA LEU A 247 -18.26 13.18 7.96
C LEU A 247 -17.92 13.40 6.48
N HIS A 248 -16.92 12.68 5.97
CA HIS A 248 -16.52 12.76 4.56
C HIS A 248 -17.65 12.36 3.62
N GLU A 249 -18.35 11.28 3.93
CA GLU A 249 -19.49 10.82 3.13
C GLU A 249 -20.72 11.74 3.22
N ASP A 250 -20.99 12.35 4.37
CA ASP A 250 -22.09 13.29 4.53
C ASP A 250 -21.80 14.63 3.82
N ASN A 251 -20.54 15.06 3.72
CA ASN A 251 -20.12 16.22 2.93
C ASN A 251 -20.14 15.91 1.42
N ALA A 252 -19.68 14.72 1.04
CA ALA A 252 -19.72 14.30 -0.35
C ALA A 252 -21.15 14.28 -0.92
N LYS A 253 -22.16 13.87 -0.12
CA LYS A 253 -23.59 13.94 -0.51
C LYS A 253 -24.06 15.38 -0.79
N LYS A 254 -23.35 16.39 -0.26
CA LYS A 254 -23.63 17.82 -0.48
C LYS A 254 -22.78 18.42 -1.61
N GLY A 255 -21.93 17.60 -2.26
CA GLY A 255 -21.07 17.98 -3.37
C GLY A 255 -19.61 18.25 -2.97
N ASP A 256 -19.24 18.22 -1.67
CA ASP A 256 -17.85 18.33 -1.23
C ASP A 256 -17.23 16.93 -1.04
N ILE A 257 -16.58 16.43 -2.07
CA ILE A 257 -15.95 15.10 -2.07
C ILE A 257 -14.63 15.05 -1.30
N TYR A 258 -14.06 16.20 -0.91
CA TYR A 258 -12.76 16.30 -0.22
C TYR A 258 -12.87 16.52 1.28
N THR A 259 -13.86 17.26 1.74
CA THR A 259 -14.15 17.63 3.15
C THR A 259 -13.14 18.60 3.75
N THR A 260 -11.85 18.48 3.48
CA THR A 260 -10.80 19.36 4.03
C THR A 260 -10.34 20.37 2.99
N PRO A 261 -9.85 21.57 3.40
CA PRO A 261 -9.35 22.58 2.47
C PRO A 261 -8.03 22.14 1.80
N ASP A 262 -7.28 21.24 2.42
CA ASP A 262 -6.06 20.69 1.86
C ASP A 262 -6.39 19.68 0.74
N ARG A 263 -6.12 20.09 -0.49
CA ARG A 263 -6.43 19.35 -1.73
C ARG A 263 -5.17 19.19 -2.57
N PRO A 264 -4.26 18.28 -2.21
CA PRO A 264 -2.95 18.16 -2.85
C PRO A 264 -3.04 17.87 -4.36
N TYR A 265 -4.18 17.37 -4.85
CA TYR A 265 -4.41 17.02 -6.25
C TYR A 265 -5.43 17.93 -6.96
N ALA A 266 -5.89 19.02 -6.35
CA ALA A 266 -6.94 19.88 -6.92
C ALA A 266 -6.53 20.49 -8.27
N ASN A 267 -5.27 20.89 -8.40
CA ASN A 267 -4.75 21.48 -9.64
C ASN A 267 -4.63 20.47 -10.79
N ALA A 268 -4.59 19.17 -10.50
CA ALA A 268 -4.58 18.13 -11.54
C ALA A 268 -5.96 17.95 -12.20
N GLU A 269 -7.03 18.49 -11.60
CA GLU A 269 -8.40 18.41 -12.10
C GLU A 269 -8.86 19.65 -12.86
N GLU A 270 -8.28 20.82 -12.56
CA GLU A 270 -8.65 22.09 -13.20
C GLU A 270 -8.20 22.23 -14.67
N GLU A 271 -7.28 21.36 -15.11
CA GLU A 271 -6.85 21.27 -16.51
C GLU A 271 -7.70 20.30 -17.36
N THR A 272 -8.96 20.04 -17.00
CA THR A 272 -9.87 19.30 -17.88
C THR A 272 -10.14 20.16 -19.10
N VAL A 273 -9.35 19.94 -20.13
CA VAL A 273 -9.62 20.50 -21.45
C VAL A 273 -10.93 19.89 -21.94
N ASP A 274 -11.89 20.77 -22.18
CA ASP A 274 -13.20 20.39 -22.72
C ASP A 274 -13.02 19.87 -24.17
N ASN A 275 -12.45 18.66 -24.28
CA ASN A 275 -12.17 18.04 -25.57
C ASN A 275 -13.42 17.25 -26.01
N CYS A 276 -14.32 17.95 -26.70
CA CYS A 276 -15.57 17.37 -27.27
C CYS A 276 -15.34 16.16 -28.21
N LYS A 277 -14.09 15.78 -28.50
CA LYS A 277 -13.74 14.63 -29.34
C LYS A 277 -13.52 13.34 -28.51
N GLY A 278 -13.42 13.47 -27.20
CA GLY A 278 -13.19 12.34 -26.29
C GLY A 278 -14.34 11.32 -26.36
N LYS A 279 -13.97 10.05 -26.29
CA LYS A 279 -14.91 8.92 -26.23
C LYS A 279 -14.50 7.99 -25.09
N VAL A 280 -15.45 7.21 -24.61
CA VAL A 280 -15.21 6.17 -23.58
C VAL A 280 -14.02 5.25 -23.94
N MET A 281 -13.82 4.97 -25.23
CA MET A 281 -12.69 4.16 -25.70
C MET A 281 -11.33 4.83 -25.47
N ASP A 282 -11.28 6.16 -25.32
CA ASP A 282 -10.04 6.89 -25.03
C ASP A 282 -9.62 6.76 -23.56
N LEU A 283 -10.49 6.26 -22.71
CA LEU A 283 -10.19 5.82 -21.36
C LEU A 283 -9.97 4.30 -21.30
N LEU A 284 -10.88 3.51 -21.87
CA LEU A 284 -10.86 2.05 -21.71
C LEU A 284 -9.68 1.38 -22.41
N ILE A 285 -9.31 1.80 -23.64
CA ILE A 285 -8.19 1.17 -24.36
C ILE A 285 -6.86 1.40 -23.62
N PRO A 286 -6.49 2.61 -23.16
CA PRO A 286 -5.30 2.81 -22.34
C PRO A 286 -5.26 1.93 -21.09
N ILE A 287 -6.38 1.82 -20.36
CA ILE A 287 -6.47 1.03 -19.14
C ILE A 287 -6.32 -0.46 -19.43
N ILE A 288 -7.07 -0.98 -20.41
CA ILE A 288 -6.97 -2.40 -20.82
C ILE A 288 -5.56 -2.71 -21.33
N SER A 289 -4.96 -1.79 -22.10
CA SER A 289 -3.57 -1.92 -22.55
C SER A 289 -2.60 -1.95 -21.36
N LEU A 290 -2.82 -1.09 -20.34
CA LEU A 290 -2.00 -1.07 -19.14
C LEU A 290 -2.09 -2.41 -18.41
N ILE A 291 -3.29 -2.94 -18.19
CA ILE A 291 -3.50 -4.24 -17.54
C ILE A 291 -2.79 -5.35 -18.30
N ILE A 292 -3.05 -5.47 -19.60
CA ILE A 292 -2.49 -6.54 -20.44
C ILE A 292 -0.97 -6.43 -20.48
N CYS A 293 -0.43 -5.23 -20.74
CA CYS A 293 1.01 -5.03 -20.85
C CYS A 293 1.73 -5.27 -19.50
N CYS A 294 1.14 -4.86 -18.37
CA CYS A 294 1.72 -5.13 -17.05
C CYS A 294 1.67 -6.63 -16.71
N VAL A 295 0.59 -7.34 -17.02
CA VAL A 295 0.53 -8.80 -16.88
C VAL A 295 1.63 -9.48 -17.70
N ILE A 296 1.78 -9.09 -18.96
CA ILE A 296 2.85 -9.61 -19.83
C ILE A 296 4.23 -9.26 -19.27
N GLY A 297 4.44 -8.03 -18.78
CA GLY A 297 5.69 -7.61 -18.16
C GLY A 297 6.04 -8.43 -16.93
N MET A 298 5.05 -8.74 -16.08
CA MET A 298 5.26 -9.56 -14.88
C MET A 298 5.62 -11.00 -15.23
N ILE A 299 4.86 -11.68 -16.11
CA ILE A 299 5.21 -13.06 -16.50
C ILE A 299 6.52 -13.13 -17.31
N TYR A 300 6.90 -12.05 -18.02
CA TYR A 300 8.18 -11.95 -18.70
C TYR A 300 9.34 -11.93 -17.70
N THR A 301 9.27 -11.10 -16.66
CA THR A 301 10.30 -11.04 -15.62
C THR A 301 10.39 -12.32 -14.80
N GLY A 302 9.31 -13.11 -14.72
CA GLY A 302 9.26 -14.41 -14.06
C GLY A 302 9.69 -15.60 -14.95
N GLY A 303 10.14 -15.36 -16.19
CA GLY A 303 10.70 -16.41 -17.06
C GLY A 303 9.67 -17.28 -17.80
N PHE A 304 8.42 -16.82 -17.96
CA PHE A 304 7.39 -17.55 -18.70
C PHE A 304 7.83 -17.90 -20.14
N PHE A 305 8.48 -16.96 -20.81
CA PHE A 305 8.96 -17.13 -22.18
C PHE A 305 10.20 -18.01 -22.27
N ASP A 306 10.84 -18.31 -21.14
CA ASP A 306 11.98 -19.23 -21.02
C ASP A 306 11.52 -20.65 -20.62
N GLY A 307 10.20 -20.89 -20.58
CA GLY A 307 9.60 -22.21 -20.35
C GLY A 307 9.13 -22.46 -18.92
N VAL A 308 9.17 -21.46 -18.05
CA VAL A 308 8.59 -21.54 -16.71
C VAL A 308 7.05 -21.56 -16.82
N GLY A 309 6.38 -22.36 -15.99
CA GLY A 309 4.92 -22.43 -15.97
C GLY A 309 4.27 -21.07 -15.64
N PHE A 310 3.08 -20.79 -16.16
CA PHE A 310 2.42 -19.49 -15.96
C PHE A 310 2.29 -19.09 -14.47
N VAL A 311 1.90 -20.04 -13.63
CA VAL A 311 1.75 -19.80 -12.18
C VAL A 311 3.09 -19.49 -11.54
N GLU A 312 4.12 -20.27 -11.88
CA GLU A 312 5.48 -20.14 -11.36
C GLU A 312 6.15 -18.84 -11.85
N ALA A 313 6.01 -18.51 -13.14
CA ALA A 313 6.52 -17.28 -13.71
C ALA A 313 5.85 -16.03 -13.07
N PHE A 314 4.56 -16.13 -12.84
CA PHE A 314 3.82 -15.06 -12.16
C PHE A 314 4.30 -14.91 -10.71
N SER A 315 4.53 -16.02 -10.05
CA SER A 315 5.04 -16.12 -8.69
C SER A 315 6.45 -15.58 -8.51
N GLY A 316 7.36 -15.90 -9.43
CA GLY A 316 8.75 -15.43 -9.43
C GLY A 316 8.97 -14.07 -10.10
N SER A 317 7.90 -13.32 -10.43
CA SER A 317 8.02 -12.06 -11.15
C SER A 317 8.67 -10.95 -10.30
N ASP A 318 9.55 -10.16 -10.94
CA ASP A 318 9.93 -8.85 -10.42
C ASP A 318 8.82 -7.85 -10.76
N ALA A 319 7.93 -7.60 -9.80
CA ALA A 319 6.78 -6.72 -10.00
C ALA A 319 7.21 -5.29 -10.38
N SER A 320 8.30 -4.77 -9.84
CA SER A 320 8.80 -3.44 -10.14
C SER A 320 9.20 -3.31 -11.61
N GLN A 321 10.03 -4.23 -12.12
CA GLN A 321 10.46 -4.25 -13.53
C GLN A 321 9.27 -4.55 -14.45
N GLY A 322 8.44 -5.52 -14.10
CA GLY A 322 7.24 -5.88 -14.85
C GLY A 322 6.28 -4.71 -15.06
N LEU A 323 6.07 -3.91 -14.01
CA LEU A 323 5.25 -2.69 -14.06
C LEU A 323 5.88 -1.60 -14.93
N VAL A 324 7.21 -1.40 -14.86
CA VAL A 324 7.91 -0.43 -15.72
C VAL A 324 7.77 -0.81 -17.20
N TYR A 325 8.07 -2.06 -17.55
CA TYR A 325 7.96 -2.52 -18.93
C TYR A 325 6.51 -2.45 -19.44
N GLY A 326 5.57 -2.96 -18.66
CA GLY A 326 4.18 -2.96 -19.03
C GLY A 326 3.59 -1.55 -19.19
N SER A 327 3.85 -0.66 -18.25
CA SER A 327 3.36 0.72 -18.33
C SER A 327 3.99 1.51 -19.48
N PHE A 328 5.29 1.27 -19.79
CA PHE A 328 5.94 1.90 -20.94
C PHE A 328 5.27 1.50 -22.26
N PHE A 329 5.02 0.21 -22.49
CA PHE A 329 4.32 -0.23 -23.70
C PHE A 329 2.88 0.29 -23.76
N ALA A 330 2.16 0.28 -22.65
CA ALA A 330 0.82 0.85 -22.58
C ALA A 330 0.80 2.36 -22.87
N PHE A 331 1.80 3.10 -22.39
CA PHE A 331 2.00 4.51 -22.68
C PHE A 331 2.22 4.76 -24.18
N VAL A 332 3.09 3.98 -24.81
CA VAL A 332 3.33 4.06 -26.27
C VAL A 332 2.04 3.75 -27.05
N ILE A 333 1.32 2.69 -26.69
CA ILE A 333 0.03 2.33 -27.31
C ILE A 333 -0.96 3.49 -27.17
N THR A 334 -1.04 4.12 -26.00
CA THR A 334 -1.94 5.25 -25.72
C THR A 334 -1.61 6.45 -26.59
N ILE A 335 -0.34 6.83 -26.70
CA ILE A 335 0.09 7.93 -27.60
C ILE A 335 -0.28 7.63 -29.05
N VAL A 336 0.06 6.43 -29.54
CA VAL A 336 -0.25 6.02 -30.92
C VAL A 336 -1.75 6.07 -31.17
N LEU A 337 -2.58 5.58 -30.23
CA LEU A 337 -4.04 5.66 -30.31
C LEU A 337 -4.53 7.08 -30.50
N TYR A 338 -4.05 8.02 -29.65
CA TYR A 338 -4.53 9.40 -29.70
C TYR A 338 -4.06 10.17 -30.93
N LEU A 339 -2.85 9.90 -31.40
CA LEU A 339 -2.33 10.48 -32.66
C LEU A 339 -3.12 9.95 -33.89
N VAL A 340 -3.33 8.64 -33.99
CA VAL A 340 -4.08 8.03 -35.10
C VAL A 340 -5.54 8.50 -35.12
N ARG A 341 -6.17 8.60 -33.95
CA ARG A 341 -7.52 9.14 -33.82
C ARG A 341 -7.60 10.67 -33.92
N ARG A 342 -6.47 11.34 -33.94
CA ARG A 342 -6.36 12.81 -33.98
C ARG A 342 -7.12 13.48 -32.82
N VAL A 343 -7.13 12.84 -31.66
CA VAL A 343 -7.72 13.38 -30.44
C VAL A 343 -6.78 14.39 -29.81
N LEU A 344 -5.49 14.05 -29.75
CA LEU A 344 -4.40 14.93 -29.30
C LEU A 344 -3.31 15.03 -30.39
N LYS A 345 -2.54 16.12 -30.34
CA LYS A 345 -1.30 16.28 -31.11
C LYS A 345 -0.11 15.75 -30.32
N PHE A 346 1.01 15.53 -31.00
CA PHE A 346 2.22 15.00 -30.36
C PHE A 346 2.78 15.91 -29.26
N ASP A 347 2.80 17.23 -29.50
CA ASP A 347 3.20 18.23 -28.52
C ASP A 347 2.31 18.25 -27.28
N GLU A 348 1.00 18.07 -27.45
CA GLU A 348 0.04 17.96 -26.36
C GLU A 348 0.26 16.67 -25.54
N CYS A 349 0.62 15.58 -26.20
CA CYS A 349 0.97 14.33 -25.52
C CYS A 349 2.27 14.49 -24.71
N MET A 350 3.28 15.15 -25.29
CA MET A 350 4.57 15.34 -24.59
C MET A 350 4.45 16.32 -23.42
N ALA A 351 3.56 17.30 -23.48
CA ALA A 351 3.27 18.19 -22.36
C ALA A 351 2.68 17.45 -21.14
N CYS A 352 2.03 16.30 -21.34
CA CYS A 352 1.53 15.48 -20.24
C CYS A 352 2.63 14.80 -19.40
N LEU A 353 3.87 14.67 -19.91
CA LEU A 353 4.98 14.09 -19.13
C LEU A 353 5.31 14.91 -17.88
N PRO A 354 5.67 16.21 -17.99
CA PRO A 354 5.94 17.01 -16.80
C PRO A 354 4.70 17.19 -15.92
N ASP A 355 3.50 17.25 -16.49
CA ASP A 355 2.27 17.42 -15.71
C ASP A 355 1.94 16.15 -14.92
N GLY A 356 2.10 14.98 -15.53
CA GLY A 356 1.96 13.70 -14.85
C GLY A 356 3.00 13.50 -13.74
N PHE A 357 4.26 13.91 -13.98
CA PHE A 357 5.29 13.90 -12.95
C PHE A 357 4.91 14.81 -11.77
N LYS A 358 4.50 16.05 -12.02
CA LYS A 358 4.06 16.98 -10.97
C LYS A 358 2.90 16.42 -10.15
N ALA A 359 1.94 15.75 -10.80
CA ALA A 359 0.81 15.13 -10.11
C ALA A 359 1.24 14.02 -9.13
N MET A 360 2.35 13.32 -9.42
CA MET A 360 2.86 12.23 -8.58
C MET A 360 3.91 12.67 -7.55
N VAL A 361 4.42 13.91 -7.61
CA VAL A 361 5.43 14.42 -6.66
C VAL A 361 5.04 14.19 -5.20
N PRO A 362 3.81 14.47 -4.75
CA PRO A 362 3.44 14.22 -3.35
C PRO A 362 3.61 12.75 -2.94
N ALA A 363 3.15 11.82 -3.78
CA ALA A 363 3.29 10.38 -3.53
C ALA A 363 4.76 9.95 -3.54
N ILE A 364 5.55 10.42 -4.50
CA ILE A 364 6.99 10.15 -4.61
C ILE A 364 7.73 10.59 -3.35
N LEU A 365 7.48 11.82 -2.87
CA LEU A 365 8.13 12.33 -1.66
C LEU A 365 7.77 11.51 -0.43
N ILE A 366 6.49 11.13 -0.27
CA ILE A 366 6.07 10.30 0.86
C ILE A 366 6.73 8.93 0.79
N LEU A 367 6.79 8.29 -0.39
CA LEU A 367 7.44 7.00 -0.58
C LEU A 367 8.93 7.06 -0.21
N VAL A 368 9.67 8.06 -0.72
CA VAL A 368 11.10 8.22 -0.42
C VAL A 368 11.33 8.38 1.08
N PHE A 369 10.54 9.21 1.76
CA PHE A 369 10.64 9.37 3.21
C PHE A 369 10.23 8.12 3.98
N ALA A 370 9.18 7.41 3.55
CA ALA A 370 8.74 6.18 4.18
C ALA A 370 9.80 5.07 4.05
N TRP A 371 10.37 4.88 2.86
CA TRP A 371 11.47 3.93 2.65
C TRP A 371 12.72 4.30 3.46
N THR A 372 13.04 5.61 3.54
CA THR A 372 14.15 6.09 4.37
C THR A 372 13.89 5.80 5.87
N LEU A 373 12.68 6.05 6.36
CA LEU A 373 12.30 5.72 7.74
C LEU A 373 12.38 4.22 8.00
N LYS A 374 11.92 3.40 7.03
CA LYS A 374 12.06 1.94 7.08
C LYS A 374 13.54 1.55 7.19
N SER A 375 14.41 2.08 6.33
CA SER A 375 15.86 1.82 6.38
C SER A 375 16.47 2.18 7.74
N MET A 376 16.09 3.32 8.34
CA MET A 376 16.50 3.69 9.69
C MET A 376 16.01 2.71 10.74
N THR A 377 14.79 2.23 10.63
CA THR A 377 14.17 1.28 11.56
C THR A 377 14.81 -0.11 11.45
N ASP A 378 15.06 -0.57 10.23
CA ASP A 378 15.72 -1.84 9.94
C ASP A 378 17.17 -1.84 10.45
N SER A 379 17.91 -0.74 10.27
CA SER A 379 19.29 -0.58 10.78
C SER A 379 19.38 -0.63 12.31
N LEU A 380 18.27 -0.36 13.01
CA LEU A 380 18.15 -0.51 14.46
C LEU A 380 17.70 -1.92 14.90
N GLY A 381 17.49 -2.86 13.98
CA GLY A 381 17.11 -4.23 14.29
C GLY A 381 15.69 -4.35 14.86
N ALA A 382 14.72 -3.60 14.32
CA ALA A 382 13.32 -3.68 14.75
C ALA A 382 12.73 -5.07 14.50
N ALA A 383 13.08 -5.68 13.38
CA ALA A 383 12.65 -7.01 13.00
C ALA A 383 13.13 -8.08 13.99
N GLU A 384 14.41 -8.04 14.35
CA GLU A 384 15.03 -8.96 15.30
C GLU A 384 14.45 -8.80 16.72
N TYR A 385 14.16 -7.55 17.13
CA TYR A 385 13.52 -7.31 18.42
C TYR A 385 12.13 -7.94 18.50
N VAL A 386 11.31 -7.77 17.47
CA VAL A 386 9.96 -8.33 17.44
C VAL A 386 10.00 -9.86 17.30
N ALA A 387 10.90 -10.40 16.48
CA ALA A 387 11.12 -11.85 16.37
C ALA A 387 11.49 -12.46 17.73
N GLY A 388 12.35 -11.80 18.51
CA GLY A 388 12.72 -12.21 19.87
C GLY A 388 11.51 -12.26 20.83
N ILE A 389 10.58 -11.29 20.74
CA ILE A 389 9.33 -11.31 21.52
C ILE A 389 8.47 -12.52 21.15
N VAL A 390 8.29 -12.78 19.84
CA VAL A 390 7.49 -13.92 19.35
C VAL A 390 8.07 -15.25 19.81
N ALA A 391 9.37 -15.46 19.64
CA ALA A 391 10.05 -16.69 20.03
C ALA A 391 9.97 -16.95 21.54
N GLY A 392 10.10 -15.91 22.37
CA GLY A 392 9.99 -16.03 23.83
C GLY A 392 8.56 -16.29 24.34
N SER A 393 7.54 -15.90 23.56
CA SER A 393 6.13 -16.03 23.94
C SER A 393 5.51 -17.38 23.54
N ALA A 394 6.14 -18.16 22.67
CA ALA A 394 5.59 -19.39 22.08
C ALA A 394 5.56 -20.59 23.03
N GLU A 395 6.44 -20.68 24.02
CA GLU A 395 6.52 -21.79 24.95
C GLU A 395 5.35 -21.78 25.94
N GLY A 396 4.33 -22.59 25.69
CA GLY A 396 3.23 -22.90 26.63
C GLY A 396 1.83 -22.39 26.24
N MET A 397 1.65 -21.67 25.14
CA MET A 397 0.36 -21.10 24.73
C MET A 397 -0.05 -21.46 23.28
N VAL A 398 0.14 -22.70 22.89
CA VAL A 398 0.03 -23.18 21.48
C VAL A 398 -1.30 -22.82 20.84
N ASN A 399 -2.42 -22.97 21.53
CA ASN A 399 -3.75 -22.70 20.97
C ASN A 399 -4.05 -21.19 20.80
N LEU A 400 -3.37 -20.33 21.55
CA LEU A 400 -3.49 -18.88 21.43
C LEU A 400 -2.44 -18.28 20.48
N LEU A 401 -1.46 -19.09 20.07
CA LEU A 401 -0.34 -18.61 19.26
C LEU A 401 -0.77 -17.93 17.95
N PRO A 402 -1.75 -18.43 17.16
CA PRO A 402 -2.21 -17.72 15.97
C PRO A 402 -2.73 -16.31 16.27
N ALA A 403 -3.48 -16.13 17.36
CA ALA A 403 -3.97 -14.81 17.75
C ALA A 403 -2.83 -13.86 18.19
N ILE A 404 -1.85 -14.37 18.93
CA ILE A 404 -0.65 -13.62 19.34
C ILE A 404 0.15 -13.21 18.11
N ILE A 405 0.40 -14.14 17.18
CA ILE A 405 1.12 -13.91 15.94
C ILE A 405 0.40 -12.84 15.09
N PHE A 406 -0.93 -12.92 14.99
CA PHE A 406 -1.72 -11.91 14.31
C PHE A 406 -1.47 -10.49 14.91
N LEU A 407 -1.52 -10.35 16.23
CA LEU A 407 -1.25 -9.06 16.90
C LEU A 407 0.17 -8.58 16.69
N VAL A 408 1.15 -9.48 16.80
CA VAL A 408 2.56 -9.16 16.56
C VAL A 408 2.76 -8.71 15.12
N GLY A 409 2.16 -9.43 14.15
CA GLY A 409 2.16 -9.06 12.74
C GLY A 409 1.53 -7.69 12.50
N CYS A 410 0.36 -7.41 13.12
CA CYS A 410 -0.29 -6.10 13.05
C CYS A 410 0.64 -4.99 13.57
N PHE A 411 1.25 -5.20 14.73
CA PHE A 411 2.11 -4.19 15.35
C PHE A 411 3.40 -3.96 14.54
N LEU A 412 4.04 -5.05 14.08
CA LEU A 412 5.25 -4.97 13.28
C LEU A 412 5.01 -4.27 11.96
N ALA A 413 3.99 -4.68 11.19
CA ALA A 413 3.66 -4.07 9.91
C ALA A 413 3.21 -2.62 10.06
N PHE A 414 2.46 -2.28 11.11
CA PHE A 414 2.09 -0.91 11.42
C PHE A 414 3.32 -0.03 11.70
N ALA A 415 4.30 -0.55 12.44
CA ALA A 415 5.50 0.18 12.81
C ALA A 415 6.52 0.31 11.66
N THR A 416 6.60 -0.69 10.78
CA THR A 416 7.56 -0.73 9.67
C THR A 416 6.99 -0.22 8.35
N GLY A 417 5.67 -0.18 8.21
CA GLY A 417 4.99 0.19 6.96
C GLY A 417 5.18 -0.83 5.83
N THR A 418 5.44 -2.10 6.17
CA THR A 418 5.63 -3.15 5.15
C THR A 418 5.06 -4.49 5.58
N SER A 419 4.13 -4.99 4.78
CA SER A 419 3.63 -6.36 4.93
C SER A 419 4.70 -7.38 4.56
N TRP A 420 5.42 -7.16 3.47
CA TRP A 420 6.42 -8.08 2.92
C TRP A 420 7.55 -8.37 3.91
N GLY A 421 8.12 -7.33 4.52
CA GLY A 421 9.13 -7.49 5.55
C GLY A 421 8.59 -8.22 6.78
N THR A 422 7.35 -7.96 7.14
CA THR A 422 6.71 -8.56 8.32
C THR A 422 6.49 -10.06 8.14
N PHE A 423 5.82 -10.50 7.08
CA PHE A 423 5.58 -11.94 6.91
C PHE A 423 6.86 -12.69 6.52
N GLY A 424 7.79 -12.04 5.81
CA GLY A 424 9.10 -12.61 5.49
C GLY A 424 9.93 -12.99 6.73
N ILE A 425 9.73 -12.28 7.84
CA ILE A 425 10.37 -12.60 9.12
C ILE A 425 9.53 -13.63 9.92
N LEU A 426 8.22 -13.43 10.00
CA LEU A 426 7.37 -14.21 10.88
C LEU A 426 7.08 -15.62 10.36
N ILE A 427 6.93 -15.82 9.04
CA ILE A 427 6.61 -17.13 8.47
C ILE A 427 7.69 -18.17 8.77
N PRO A 428 9.00 -17.93 8.53
CA PRO A 428 10.05 -18.88 8.88
C PRO A 428 10.05 -19.26 10.39
N ILE A 429 9.81 -18.28 11.26
CA ILE A 429 9.72 -18.51 12.72
C ILE A 429 8.55 -19.44 13.06
N VAL A 430 7.40 -19.22 12.41
CA VAL A 430 6.20 -20.04 12.61
C VAL A 430 6.42 -21.46 12.09
N VAL A 431 7.00 -21.62 10.91
CA VAL A 431 7.32 -22.94 10.34
C VAL A 431 8.18 -23.71 11.32
N HIS A 432 9.30 -23.14 11.78
CA HIS A 432 10.17 -23.78 12.78
C HIS A 432 9.47 -24.12 14.10
N ALA A 433 8.56 -23.25 14.58
CA ALA A 433 7.84 -23.48 15.83
C ALA A 433 6.91 -24.70 15.78
N PHE A 434 6.37 -25.02 14.60
CA PHE A 434 5.41 -26.08 14.39
C PHE A 434 5.94 -27.31 13.63
N GLU A 435 7.17 -27.26 13.14
CA GLU A 435 7.81 -28.35 12.38
C GLU A 435 7.68 -29.69 13.12
N GLY A 436 7.12 -30.69 12.44
CA GLY A 436 6.92 -32.03 12.99
C GLY A 436 5.89 -32.16 14.13
N LYS A 437 5.14 -31.08 14.48
CA LYS A 437 4.19 -31.10 15.62
C LYS A 437 2.72 -31.09 15.17
N ASN A 438 2.25 -29.99 14.56
CA ASN A 438 0.83 -29.84 14.18
C ASN A 438 0.73 -29.00 12.92
N GLU A 439 0.58 -29.62 11.76
CA GLU A 439 0.49 -28.98 10.45
C GLU A 439 -0.72 -28.02 10.35
N THR A 440 -1.87 -28.39 10.88
CA THR A 440 -3.07 -27.53 10.85
C THR A 440 -2.82 -26.23 11.62
N MET A 441 -2.19 -26.33 12.79
CA MET A 441 -1.85 -25.16 13.59
C MET A 441 -0.80 -24.28 12.88
N MET A 442 0.18 -24.89 12.22
CA MET A 442 1.16 -24.19 11.39
C MET A 442 0.48 -23.36 10.29
N ILE A 443 -0.46 -23.97 9.55
CA ILE A 443 -1.23 -23.29 8.51
C ILE A 443 -2.03 -22.11 9.07
N ILE A 444 -2.72 -22.29 10.20
CA ILE A 444 -3.46 -21.22 10.87
C ILE A 444 -2.51 -20.10 11.31
N ALA A 445 -1.35 -20.43 11.82
CA ALA A 445 -0.36 -19.47 12.28
C ALA A 445 0.31 -18.72 11.11
N ILE A 446 0.62 -19.40 10.01
CA ILE A 446 1.08 -18.75 8.76
C ILE A 446 0.01 -17.79 8.25
N SER A 447 -1.25 -18.21 8.23
CA SER A 447 -2.36 -17.33 7.85
C SER A 447 -2.47 -16.11 8.78
N ALA A 448 -2.24 -16.31 10.08
CA ALA A 448 -2.22 -15.21 11.06
C ALA A 448 -1.05 -14.24 10.83
N CYS A 449 0.13 -14.73 10.41
CA CYS A 449 1.24 -13.88 9.99
C CYS A 449 0.83 -12.98 8.81
N MET A 450 0.29 -13.59 7.77
CA MET A 450 -0.15 -12.89 6.56
C MET A 450 -1.24 -11.87 6.86
N ALA A 451 -2.27 -12.27 7.58
CA ALA A 451 -3.40 -11.43 7.96
C ALA A 451 -2.98 -10.27 8.88
N GLY A 452 -2.08 -10.54 9.83
CA GLY A 452 -1.52 -9.53 10.73
C GLY A 452 -0.67 -8.51 9.98
N ALA A 453 0.18 -8.99 9.07
CA ALA A 453 0.99 -8.12 8.21
C ALA A 453 0.12 -7.18 7.37
N VAL A 454 -0.91 -7.71 6.69
CA VAL A 454 -1.86 -6.90 5.91
C VAL A 454 -2.64 -5.93 6.80
N CYS A 455 -3.11 -6.36 7.96
CA CYS A 455 -3.87 -5.50 8.88
C CYS A 455 -3.03 -4.33 9.39
N GLY A 456 -1.79 -4.59 9.81
CA GLY A 456 -0.89 -3.56 10.31
C GLY A 456 -0.49 -2.56 9.24
N ASP A 457 -0.17 -3.05 8.06
CA ASP A 457 0.15 -2.26 6.88
C ASP A 457 -1.04 -1.37 6.48
N HIS A 458 -2.22 -1.94 6.35
CA HIS A 458 -3.48 -1.26 6.05
C HIS A 458 -3.86 -0.17 7.07
N CYS A 459 -3.34 -0.23 8.30
CA CYS A 459 -3.53 0.79 9.33
C CYS A 459 -2.41 1.84 9.33
N SER A 460 -1.27 1.57 8.71
CA SER A 460 -0.06 2.36 8.85
C SER A 460 -0.05 3.59 7.94
N PRO A 461 0.20 4.80 8.48
CA PRO A 461 0.35 6.00 7.65
C PRO A 461 1.65 6.03 6.85
N ILE A 462 2.58 5.12 7.09
CA ILE A 462 3.84 5.00 6.34
C ILE A 462 3.84 3.78 5.40
N SER A 463 2.69 3.13 5.24
CA SER A 463 2.52 2.00 4.34
C SER A 463 2.58 2.42 2.88
N ASP A 464 3.34 1.67 2.10
CA ASP A 464 3.44 1.84 0.64
C ASP A 464 2.06 1.70 -0.03
N THR A 465 1.26 0.72 0.40
CA THR A 465 -0.06 0.45 -0.16
C THR A 465 -1.04 1.57 0.14
N THR A 466 -1.10 2.01 1.41
CA THR A 466 -1.96 3.11 1.87
C THR A 466 -1.60 4.44 1.18
N ILE A 467 -0.29 4.70 0.97
CA ILE A 467 0.18 5.87 0.22
C ILE A 467 -0.27 5.80 -1.25
N LYS A 468 -0.12 4.64 -1.91
CA LYS A 468 -0.52 4.43 -3.30
C LYS A 468 -2.04 4.48 -3.47
N ALA A 469 -2.81 3.96 -2.52
CA ALA A 469 -4.27 4.08 -2.51
C ALA A 469 -4.72 5.55 -2.41
N SER A 470 -4.05 6.34 -1.55
CA SER A 470 -4.28 7.78 -1.46
C SER A 470 -3.99 8.49 -2.78
N ALA A 471 -2.87 8.16 -3.43
CA ALA A 471 -2.47 8.73 -4.71
C ALA A 471 -3.44 8.33 -5.83
N GLY A 472 -3.82 7.06 -5.93
CA GLY A 472 -4.78 6.56 -6.91
C GLY A 472 -6.15 7.23 -6.78
N ALA A 473 -6.65 7.39 -5.56
CA ALA A 473 -7.89 8.10 -5.28
C ALA A 473 -7.75 9.62 -5.38
N GLN A 474 -6.54 10.16 -5.46
CA GLN A 474 -6.25 11.58 -5.28
C GLN A 474 -6.89 12.14 -4.00
N CYS A 475 -6.70 11.44 -2.91
CA CYS A 475 -7.15 11.80 -1.58
C CYS A 475 -5.99 12.35 -0.75
N ASN A 476 -6.25 13.32 0.13
CA ASN A 476 -5.26 13.67 1.14
C ASN A 476 -4.93 12.43 1.98
N HIS A 477 -3.64 12.11 2.09
CA HIS A 477 -3.17 10.88 2.70
C HIS A 477 -3.60 10.75 4.18
N ILE A 478 -3.50 11.83 4.96
CA ILE A 478 -3.93 11.82 6.37
C ILE A 478 -5.44 11.63 6.50
N ASN A 479 -6.23 12.20 5.58
CA ASN A 479 -7.67 11.96 5.55
C ASN A 479 -7.98 10.49 5.30
N HIS A 480 -7.26 9.86 4.35
CA HIS A 480 -7.41 8.44 4.07
C HIS A 480 -7.10 7.61 5.31
N VAL A 481 -5.93 7.77 5.92
CA VAL A 481 -5.53 7.03 7.14
C VAL A 481 -6.54 7.21 8.26
N ASN A 482 -6.91 8.46 8.59
CA ASN A 482 -7.84 8.75 9.69
C ASN A 482 -9.24 8.17 9.48
N THR A 483 -9.71 8.12 8.23
CA THR A 483 -11.04 7.59 7.90
C THR A 483 -11.07 6.07 7.83
N GLN A 484 -9.96 5.43 7.42
CA GLN A 484 -9.80 4.00 7.30
C GLN A 484 -9.59 3.30 8.63
N LEU A 485 -8.80 3.91 9.53
CA LEU A 485 -8.37 3.30 10.79
C LEU A 485 -9.52 2.71 11.64
N PRO A 486 -10.66 3.38 11.85
CA PRO A 486 -11.77 2.78 12.60
C PRO A 486 -12.37 1.54 11.94
N TYR A 487 -12.36 1.47 10.60
CA TYR A 487 -12.85 0.32 9.83
C TYR A 487 -11.88 -0.86 9.97
N ALA A 488 -10.60 -0.62 9.73
CA ALA A 488 -9.56 -1.62 9.88
C ALA A 488 -9.47 -2.15 11.32
N ALA A 489 -9.56 -1.27 12.32
CA ALA A 489 -9.57 -1.66 13.74
C ALA A 489 -10.78 -2.55 14.10
N GLY A 490 -11.98 -2.23 13.59
CA GLY A 490 -13.15 -3.07 13.77
C GLY A 490 -12.97 -4.47 13.19
N CYS A 491 -12.40 -4.55 11.97
CA CYS A 491 -12.07 -5.81 11.32
C CYS A 491 -10.98 -6.57 12.09
N ALA A 492 -9.94 -5.87 12.56
CA ALA A 492 -8.84 -6.45 13.33
C ALA A 492 -9.31 -7.12 14.62
N VAL A 493 -10.20 -6.45 15.39
CA VAL A 493 -10.76 -7.00 16.63
C VAL A 493 -11.52 -8.31 16.36
N ILE A 494 -12.37 -8.33 15.32
CA ILE A 494 -13.14 -9.53 14.98
C ILE A 494 -12.20 -10.64 14.49
N SER A 495 -11.20 -10.30 13.67
CA SER A 495 -10.19 -11.25 13.19
C SER A 495 -9.39 -11.84 14.34
N PHE A 496 -8.97 -11.03 15.32
CA PHE A 496 -8.28 -11.49 16.52
C PHE A 496 -9.10 -12.48 17.31
N ILE A 497 -10.37 -12.17 17.59
CA ILE A 497 -11.29 -13.10 18.26
C ILE A 497 -11.42 -14.39 17.45
N ASN A 498 -11.50 -14.27 16.13
CA ASN A 498 -11.65 -15.44 15.27
C ASN A 498 -10.37 -16.29 15.20
N TYR A 499 -9.17 -15.71 15.34
CA TYR A 499 -7.93 -16.47 15.49
C TYR A 499 -7.85 -17.22 16.83
N ILE A 500 -8.41 -16.65 17.90
CA ILE A 500 -8.57 -17.40 19.17
C ILE A 500 -9.46 -18.64 18.93
N ILE A 501 -10.62 -18.45 18.30
CA ILE A 501 -11.55 -19.55 18.00
C ILE A 501 -10.85 -20.60 17.11
N ALA A 502 -10.17 -20.17 16.05
CA ALA A 502 -9.49 -21.06 15.13
C ALA A 502 -8.37 -21.87 15.78
N GLY A 503 -7.63 -21.29 16.73
CA GLY A 503 -6.59 -21.99 17.48
C GLY A 503 -7.12 -23.14 18.33
N PHE A 504 -8.33 -23.01 18.88
CA PHE A 504 -8.97 -24.10 19.66
C PHE A 504 -9.71 -25.10 18.79
N VAL A 505 -10.42 -24.64 17.75
CA VAL A 505 -11.30 -25.48 16.90
C VAL A 505 -10.52 -26.13 15.76
N GLN A 506 -9.47 -25.54 15.26
CA GLN A 506 -8.61 -26.01 14.17
C GLN A 506 -9.38 -26.41 12.89
N SER A 507 -10.50 -25.75 12.61
CA SER A 507 -11.36 -26.03 11.45
C SER A 507 -11.82 -24.72 10.78
N ALA A 508 -11.45 -24.56 9.51
CA ALA A 508 -11.89 -23.43 8.70
C ALA A 508 -13.41 -23.41 8.50
N TRP A 509 -14.03 -24.60 8.40
CA TRP A 509 -15.49 -24.74 8.22
C TRP A 509 -16.32 -24.21 9.40
N ILE A 510 -15.71 -24.07 10.57
CA ILE A 510 -16.36 -23.50 11.76
C ILE A 510 -15.88 -22.07 11.96
N ALA A 511 -14.56 -21.84 11.92
CA ALA A 511 -13.99 -20.54 12.22
C ALA A 511 -14.42 -19.47 11.20
N LEU A 512 -14.36 -19.74 9.88
CA LEU A 512 -14.68 -18.74 8.86
C LEU A 512 -16.16 -18.30 8.91
N PRO A 513 -17.16 -19.20 8.93
CA PRO A 513 -18.56 -18.79 9.09
C PRO A 513 -18.82 -18.02 10.39
N THR A 514 -18.16 -18.40 11.49
CA THR A 514 -18.26 -17.68 12.77
C THR A 514 -17.76 -16.25 12.64
N GLY A 515 -16.61 -16.05 12.00
CA GLY A 515 -16.07 -14.72 11.72
C GLY A 515 -16.99 -13.86 10.84
N ILE A 516 -17.56 -14.46 9.78
CA ILE A 516 -18.52 -13.77 8.90
C ILE A 516 -19.78 -13.36 9.70
N ILE A 517 -20.32 -14.24 10.53
CA ILE A 517 -21.49 -13.91 11.36
C ILE A 517 -21.15 -12.76 12.32
N MET A 518 -20.02 -12.83 13.03
CA MET A 518 -19.58 -11.77 13.92
C MET A 518 -19.45 -10.42 13.18
N MET A 519 -18.89 -10.43 11.97
CA MET A 519 -18.74 -9.23 11.15
C MET A 519 -20.11 -8.65 10.75
N LEU A 520 -21.06 -9.48 10.30
CA LEU A 520 -22.40 -9.02 9.94
C LEU A 520 -23.18 -8.48 11.15
N VAL A 521 -23.04 -9.09 12.33
CA VAL A 521 -23.59 -8.60 13.59
C VAL A 521 -22.97 -7.24 13.94
N PHE A 522 -21.65 -7.10 13.82
CA PHE A 522 -20.96 -5.83 14.06
C PHE A 522 -21.47 -4.72 13.14
N VAL A 523 -21.56 -4.94 11.82
CA VAL A 523 -22.06 -3.94 10.88
C VAL A 523 -23.53 -3.59 11.16
N THR A 524 -24.35 -4.58 11.55
CA THR A 524 -25.75 -4.35 11.95
C THR A 524 -25.85 -3.52 13.21
N PHE A 525 -24.99 -3.76 14.20
CA PHE A 525 -24.90 -2.96 15.42
C PHE A 525 -24.49 -1.52 15.12
N MET A 526 -23.49 -1.31 14.26
CA MET A 526 -23.08 0.03 13.83
C MET A 526 -24.20 0.77 13.10
N LYS A 527 -25.01 0.08 12.29
CA LYS A 527 -26.22 0.65 11.68
C LYS A 527 -27.24 1.12 12.70
N PHE A 528 -27.45 0.33 13.75
CA PHE A 528 -28.34 0.70 14.83
C PHE A 528 -27.86 1.95 15.58
N LEU A 529 -26.58 2.03 15.90
CA LEU A 529 -25.97 3.21 16.53
C LEU A 529 -26.09 4.46 15.65
N GLN A 530 -25.84 4.33 14.34
CA GLN A 530 -25.99 5.43 13.39
C GLN A 530 -27.43 5.98 13.38
N LYS A 531 -28.45 5.10 13.35
CA LYS A 531 -29.87 5.51 13.42
C LYS A 531 -30.19 6.26 14.73
N LYS A 532 -29.68 5.78 15.87
CA LYS A 532 -29.91 6.41 17.17
C LYS A 532 -29.31 7.81 17.22
N GLN A 533 -28.10 8.00 16.72
CA GLN A 533 -27.46 9.32 16.64
C GLN A 533 -28.27 10.30 15.77
N THR A 534 -28.73 9.86 14.62
CA THR A 534 -29.54 10.70 13.71
C THR A 534 -30.87 11.12 14.36
N ALA A 535 -31.54 10.23 15.09
CA ALA A 535 -32.79 10.54 15.80
C ALA A 535 -32.59 11.57 16.91
N VAL A 536 -31.51 11.47 17.70
CA VAL A 536 -31.17 12.43 18.74
C VAL A 536 -30.87 13.83 18.17
N PHE A 537 -30.18 13.91 17.04
CA PHE A 537 -29.90 15.18 16.35
C PHE A 537 -31.18 15.83 15.80
N SER A 538 -32.12 15.03 15.23
CA SER A 538 -33.40 15.56 14.75
C SER A 538 -34.25 16.13 15.89
N GLN A 539 -34.34 15.43 17.02
CA GLN A 539 -35.08 15.92 18.20
C GLN A 539 -34.50 17.21 18.80
N LYS A 540 -33.16 17.35 18.79
CA LYS A 540 -32.54 18.62 19.24
C LYS A 540 -32.84 19.79 18.31
N LYS A 541 -32.90 19.55 17.00
CA LYS A 541 -33.18 20.59 16.01
C LYS A 541 -34.66 21.01 15.95
N GLU A 542 -35.55 20.16 16.44
CA GLU A 542 -36.98 20.47 16.61
C GLU A 542 -37.28 21.18 17.94
N ALA A 543 -36.33 21.12 18.89
CA ALA A 543 -36.44 21.73 20.21
C ALA A 543 -35.74 23.10 20.32
N GLU A 544 -34.89 23.46 19.33
CA GLU A 544 -34.33 24.80 19.09
C GLU A 544 -35.20 25.58 18.10
#